data_681ab4d388fcd140d733f1c21b35c874
#
_entry.id   681ab4d388fcd140d733f1c21b35c874
#
_cell.length_a   1.000
_cell.length_b   1.000
_cell.length_c   1.000
_cell.angle_alpha   90.00
_cell.angle_beta   90.00
_cell.angle_gamma   90.00
#
_symmetry.space_group_name_H-M   'P 1'
#
loop_
_entity.id
_entity.type
_entity.pdbx_description
1 polymer ?
#
loop_
_entity_poly.entity_id
_entity_poly.type
_entity_poly.pdbx_seq_one_letter_code
_entity_poly.pdbx_strand_id
1 'polypeptide(L)'
;MKLTHKHPLQAKACSLATVTLALVTMAASNAAADNVRVFNEKVSGVPAANPVVVSDNIFSPEFAPGLVVEGIDLLENPSGLITQFGSLSDGTLTEPDENTYLILDHNPGGPTPDYDYGRHFLFQGHENSGDLAYVTRINLDVASPDHRITLLTPVDAGGLTHFNRIDGSTWNPFTRTLLFTQENGNLGGVIEMGADFDPNTGGGAGLRTLYGSLGQGGYEGIHPDDRGNILIAEDVGGTTVTNNAKNPNSFVYRFVPLSPDDLTRGKLQALQVSINGNPVVFVPVDDQHPNGDTRSENQLLLHTVGAAWPVQWVTVHDTEINGTDPFDANALAKAAGATPFKRPENGQFQPGSHFQTFFFTPTGDTDNIAGTDPALAARGAWGGLFRVDLDANRETGHISLVILGDSDHAAFDNITFVDDKDTVLLAEDRGDTLHDQLNKLDSIWAYKLNRQHPERNIVARFVALGLDRVAAVPGEEDNEPTGLHMSEGDSSIDGLIGTKTFKTDRARLFFTQQHGENDLFEVFPRD
;
A
#
# COMPACT_ATOMS: atom_id res chain seq x y z
N MET A 1 15.41 -60.35 -77.25
CA MET A 1 16.85 -60.23 -77.30
C MET A 1 17.34 -59.86 -75.91
N LYS A 2 18.12 -60.70 -75.30
CA LYS A 2 18.59 -60.73 -73.94
C LYS A 2 19.54 -59.56 -73.63
N LEU A 3 19.51 -59.07 -72.38
CA LEU A 3 20.72 -58.83 -71.61
C LEU A 3 20.39 -58.63 -70.12
N THR A 4 20.95 -59.52 -69.36
CA THR A 4 20.99 -59.63 -67.92
C THR A 4 22.06 -58.68 -67.38
N HIS A 5 21.75 -57.97 -66.30
CA HIS A 5 22.79 -57.38 -65.45
C HIS A 5 22.60 -57.78 -64.00
N LYS A 6 23.60 -58.40 -63.44
CA LYS A 6 23.80 -58.79 -62.04
C LYS A 6 24.21 -57.57 -61.22
N HIS A 7 23.60 -57.41 -60.09
CA HIS A 7 24.10 -56.52 -59.05
C HIS A 7 24.90 -57.31 -58.01
N PRO A 8 26.03 -56.75 -57.52
CA PRO A 8 26.74 -57.34 -56.39
C PRO A 8 26.19 -56.88 -55.07
N LEU A 9 26.10 -57.79 -54.09
CA LEU A 9 25.82 -57.54 -52.69
C LEU A 9 26.96 -56.75 -52.07
N GLN A 10 26.63 -55.60 -51.49
CA GLN A 10 27.52 -54.89 -50.56
C GLN A 10 27.13 -55.28 -49.10
N ALA A 11 28.11 -55.84 -48.41
CA ALA A 11 28.07 -56.13 -47.00
C ALA A 11 28.08 -54.80 -46.18
N LYS A 12 27.11 -54.59 -45.38
CA LYS A 12 27.12 -53.49 -44.40
C LYS A 12 27.90 -53.93 -43.16
N ALA A 13 29.03 -53.27 -42.90
CA ALA A 13 29.76 -53.38 -41.66
C ALA A 13 28.95 -52.67 -40.51
N CYS A 14 28.65 -53.40 -39.45
CA CYS A 14 28.13 -52.89 -38.24
C CYS A 14 29.27 -52.22 -37.46
N SER A 15 29.23 -50.86 -37.33
CA SER A 15 30.11 -50.15 -36.41
C SER A 15 29.45 -50.12 -35.00
N LEU A 16 30.12 -50.77 -34.06
CA LEU A 16 29.80 -50.62 -32.62
C LEU A 16 30.14 -49.18 -32.21
N ALA A 17 29.13 -48.41 -31.90
CA ALA A 17 29.31 -47.12 -31.24
C ALA A 17 29.49 -47.36 -29.74
N THR A 18 30.70 -47.10 -29.24
CA THR A 18 31.01 -47.07 -27.82
C THR A 18 30.39 -45.83 -27.22
N VAL A 19 29.31 -46.00 -26.41
CA VAL A 19 28.71 -44.91 -25.64
C VAL A 19 29.59 -44.68 -24.41
N THR A 20 30.38 -43.62 -24.46
CA THR A 20 31.12 -43.14 -23.27
C THR A 20 30.12 -42.39 -22.40
N LEU A 21 29.72 -42.99 -21.28
CA LEU A 21 28.89 -42.36 -20.24
C LEU A 21 29.76 -41.34 -19.50
N ALA A 22 29.66 -40.07 -19.89
CA ALA A 22 30.22 -38.98 -19.11
C ALA A 22 29.37 -38.78 -17.84
N LEU A 23 29.90 -39.22 -16.70
CA LEU A 23 29.35 -38.81 -15.39
C LEU A 23 29.60 -37.31 -15.25
N VAL A 24 28.58 -36.50 -15.50
CA VAL A 24 28.54 -35.12 -15.08
C VAL A 24 28.22 -35.16 -13.56
N THR A 25 29.25 -35.07 -12.73
CA THR A 25 29.10 -34.73 -11.35
C THR A 25 28.57 -33.30 -11.32
N MET A 26 27.24 -33.15 -11.19
CA MET A 26 26.66 -31.87 -10.74
C MET A 26 27.23 -31.64 -9.36
N ALA A 27 28.21 -30.76 -9.22
CA ALA A 27 28.50 -30.10 -7.98
C ALA A 27 27.21 -29.36 -7.63
N ALA A 28 26.47 -29.91 -6.64
CA ALA A 28 25.45 -29.13 -5.97
C ALA A 28 26.18 -27.95 -5.36
N SER A 29 26.15 -26.81 -6.02
CA SER A 29 26.40 -25.55 -5.36
C SER A 29 25.34 -25.50 -4.26
N ASN A 30 25.78 -25.57 -3.00
CA ASN A 30 24.99 -25.08 -1.89
C ASN A 30 24.83 -23.57 -2.13
N ALA A 31 23.93 -23.19 -3.03
CA ALA A 31 23.31 -21.89 -2.96
C ALA A 31 22.63 -21.91 -1.61
N ALA A 32 23.15 -21.14 -0.65
CA ALA A 32 22.45 -20.83 0.58
C ALA A 32 21.04 -20.43 0.11
N ALA A 33 20.02 -21.15 0.59
CA ALA A 33 18.65 -20.85 0.22
C ALA A 33 18.47 -19.34 0.45
N ASP A 34 18.11 -18.61 -0.61
CA ASP A 34 17.85 -17.18 -0.53
C ASP A 34 16.66 -17.01 0.40
N ASN A 35 16.93 -16.66 1.66
CA ASN A 35 15.90 -16.42 2.65
C ASN A 35 15.43 -14.96 2.53
N VAL A 36 14.17 -14.70 2.80
CA VAL A 36 13.65 -13.35 3.04
C VAL A 36 14.34 -12.79 4.29
N ARG A 37 14.72 -11.53 4.25
CA ARG A 37 15.39 -10.85 5.38
C ARG A 37 14.78 -9.48 5.61
N VAL A 38 14.57 -9.16 6.89
CA VAL A 38 14.18 -7.84 7.39
C VAL A 38 15.27 -7.40 8.39
N PHE A 39 15.73 -6.17 8.36
CA PHE A 39 16.87 -5.69 9.16
C PHE A 39 18.14 -6.58 9.07
N ASN A 40 18.37 -7.22 7.92
CA ASN A 40 19.40 -8.23 7.70
C ASN A 40 19.20 -9.56 8.47
N GLU A 41 18.17 -9.69 9.29
CA GLU A 41 17.80 -10.93 9.95
C GLU A 41 16.93 -11.81 9.04
N LYS A 42 17.08 -13.12 9.18
CA LYS A 42 16.26 -14.08 8.44
C LYS A 42 14.83 -14.06 9.00
N VAL A 43 13.84 -14.07 8.13
CA VAL A 43 12.45 -14.34 8.51
C VAL A 43 12.22 -15.85 8.47
N SER A 44 12.13 -16.49 9.61
CA SER A 44 11.82 -17.92 9.70
C SER A 44 10.34 -18.22 9.42
N GLY A 45 9.50 -17.22 9.65
CA GLY A 45 8.06 -17.29 9.45
C GLY A 45 7.29 -17.81 10.66
N VAL A 46 6.00 -17.53 10.68
CA VAL A 46 5.05 -17.98 11.70
C VAL A 46 3.89 -18.75 11.06
N PRO A 47 3.26 -19.70 11.79
CA PRO A 47 2.04 -20.33 11.31
C PRO A 47 0.88 -19.31 11.26
N ALA A 48 -0.17 -19.62 10.52
CA ALA A 48 -1.39 -18.83 10.53
C ALA A 48 -1.97 -18.79 11.95
N ALA A 49 -2.40 -17.60 12.40
CA ALA A 49 -3.20 -17.50 13.60
C ALA A 49 -4.56 -18.19 13.37
N ASN A 50 -5.14 -18.69 14.47
CA ASN A 50 -6.48 -19.29 14.41
C ASN A 50 -7.49 -18.28 14.98
N PRO A 51 -8.46 -17.81 14.19
CA PRO A 51 -9.40 -16.77 14.61
C PRO A 51 -10.31 -17.17 15.78
N VAL A 52 -10.50 -18.47 16.03
CA VAL A 52 -11.28 -18.93 17.19
C VAL A 52 -10.51 -18.93 18.50
N VAL A 53 -9.23 -18.59 18.48
CA VAL A 53 -8.37 -18.52 19.65
C VAL A 53 -7.88 -17.08 19.84
N VAL A 54 -8.43 -16.41 20.82
CA VAL A 54 -7.92 -15.09 21.25
C VAL A 54 -6.47 -15.24 21.71
N SER A 55 -5.56 -14.55 21.05
CA SER A 55 -4.11 -14.61 21.34
C SER A 55 -3.45 -13.29 20.95
N ASP A 56 -2.27 -13.05 21.50
CA ASP A 56 -1.45 -11.93 21.06
C ASP A 56 -0.96 -12.15 19.61
N ASN A 57 -0.58 -11.07 18.94
CA ASN A 57 0.06 -11.12 17.64
C ASN A 57 1.35 -11.97 17.73
N ILE A 58 1.58 -12.82 16.74
CA ILE A 58 2.72 -13.73 16.70
C ILE A 58 3.72 -13.23 15.66
N PHE A 59 4.92 -12.90 16.11
CA PHE A 59 6.02 -12.44 15.26
C PHE A 59 6.94 -13.59 14.87
N SER A 60 7.58 -13.47 13.70
CA SER A 60 8.70 -14.37 13.37
C SER A 60 9.73 -14.35 14.49
N PRO A 61 10.29 -15.52 14.89
CA PRO A 61 11.08 -15.65 16.13
C PRO A 61 12.28 -14.71 16.28
N GLU A 62 12.76 -14.17 15.16
CA GLU A 62 13.89 -13.26 15.10
C GLU A 62 13.51 -11.81 15.47
N PHE A 63 12.21 -11.53 15.65
CA PHE A 63 11.71 -10.18 15.88
C PHE A 63 10.87 -10.08 17.14
N ALA A 64 10.78 -8.86 17.66
CA ALA A 64 9.97 -8.53 18.81
C ALA A 64 9.19 -7.24 18.55
N PRO A 65 7.94 -7.13 19.01
CA PRO A 65 7.22 -5.87 19.06
C PRO A 65 7.65 -5.03 20.26
N GLY A 66 7.64 -3.72 20.10
CA GLY A 66 7.59 -2.75 21.18
C GLY A 66 6.30 -1.97 21.05
N LEU A 67 5.47 -2.05 22.07
CA LEU A 67 4.26 -1.25 22.13
C LEU A 67 4.62 0.23 22.27
N VAL A 68 4.21 1.05 21.33
CA VAL A 68 4.48 2.50 21.28
C VAL A 68 3.32 3.27 21.92
N VAL A 69 2.10 2.95 21.53
CA VAL A 69 0.85 3.55 22.00
C VAL A 69 -0.20 2.45 22.12
N GLU A 70 -0.98 2.47 23.20
CA GLU A 70 -2.21 1.68 23.31
C GLU A 70 -3.40 2.52 22.82
N GLY A 71 -4.39 1.90 22.21
CA GLY A 71 -5.58 2.61 21.72
C GLY A 71 -6.32 3.41 22.80
N ILE A 72 -6.16 3.00 24.07
CA ILE A 72 -6.75 3.69 25.25
C ILE A 72 -5.89 4.85 25.78
N ASP A 73 -4.69 5.09 25.22
CA ASP A 73 -3.84 6.19 25.66
C ASP A 73 -4.50 7.55 25.41
N LEU A 74 -4.45 8.42 26.42
CA LEU A 74 -5.08 9.73 26.37
C LEU A 74 -4.28 10.72 25.53
N LEU A 75 -4.98 11.57 24.80
CA LEU A 75 -4.39 12.71 24.12
C LEU A 75 -4.00 13.81 25.12
N GLU A 76 -2.92 14.54 24.84
CA GLU A 76 -2.48 15.69 25.64
C GLU A 76 -3.48 16.84 25.59
N ASN A 77 -4.11 17.05 24.43
CA ASN A 77 -5.08 18.12 24.16
C ASN A 77 -6.42 17.55 23.64
N PRO A 78 -7.13 16.74 24.43
CA PRO A 78 -8.37 16.12 23.99
C PRO A 78 -9.43 17.17 23.67
N SER A 79 -10.27 16.89 22.69
CA SER A 79 -11.53 17.62 22.48
C SER A 79 -12.63 17.01 23.37
N GLY A 80 -13.86 17.56 23.29
CA GLY A 80 -15.01 16.95 23.97
C GLY A 80 -15.40 15.58 23.42
N LEU A 81 -15.02 15.26 22.17
CA LEU A 81 -15.36 14.02 21.45
C LEU A 81 -14.16 13.13 21.21
N ILE A 82 -13.01 13.67 20.84
CA ILE A 82 -11.78 12.94 20.56
C ILE A 82 -10.88 13.00 21.81
N THR A 83 -10.73 11.87 22.50
CA THR A 83 -10.09 11.85 23.83
C THR A 83 -8.95 10.86 23.96
N GLN A 84 -8.94 9.82 23.15
CA GLN A 84 -7.95 8.74 23.16
C GLN A 84 -7.36 8.53 21.77
N PHE A 85 -6.28 7.75 21.70
CA PHE A 85 -5.64 7.42 20.43
C PHE A 85 -6.57 6.61 19.53
N GLY A 86 -7.14 5.52 20.03
CA GLY A 86 -7.91 4.54 19.26
C GLY A 86 -9.43 4.62 19.47
N SER A 87 -9.96 5.63 20.19
CA SER A 87 -11.41 5.73 20.41
C SER A 87 -11.89 7.14 20.73
N LEU A 88 -13.17 7.37 20.45
CA LEU A 88 -13.91 8.58 20.82
C LEU A 88 -14.42 8.50 22.26
N SER A 89 -14.89 9.64 22.78
CA SER A 89 -15.39 9.76 24.17
C SER A 89 -16.62 8.91 24.47
N ASP A 90 -17.38 8.50 23.47
CA ASP A 90 -18.56 7.63 23.60
C ASP A 90 -18.22 6.14 23.49
N GLY A 91 -16.94 5.80 23.24
CA GLY A 91 -16.46 4.44 23.07
C GLY A 91 -16.48 3.94 21.62
N THR A 92 -16.85 4.78 20.65
CA THR A 92 -16.69 4.45 19.24
C THR A 92 -15.21 4.27 18.96
N LEU A 93 -14.83 3.12 18.41
CA LEU A 93 -13.45 2.86 17.97
C LEU A 93 -13.14 3.69 16.72
N THR A 94 -11.90 4.11 16.59
CA THR A 94 -11.38 4.72 15.36
C THR A 94 -10.51 3.70 14.65
N GLU A 95 -10.25 3.95 13.41
CA GLU A 95 -9.40 3.08 12.58
C GLU A 95 -8.10 3.84 12.30
N PRO A 96 -7.05 3.71 13.17
CA PRO A 96 -5.75 4.34 12.93
C PRO A 96 -5.05 3.61 11.78
N ASP A 97 -4.89 4.31 10.65
CA ASP A 97 -4.36 3.75 9.43
C ASP A 97 -2.89 4.11 9.20
N GLU A 98 -2.55 4.75 8.08
CA GLU A 98 -1.16 5.02 7.71
C GLU A 98 -0.46 5.99 8.64
N ASN A 99 0.84 5.78 8.78
CA ASN A 99 1.71 6.63 9.57
C ASN A 99 2.96 7.08 8.82
N THR A 100 3.51 8.21 9.27
CA THR A 100 4.74 8.79 8.74
C THR A 100 5.71 9.07 9.88
N TYR A 101 6.90 8.43 9.84
CA TYR A 101 7.98 8.68 10.78
C TYR A 101 8.89 9.81 10.32
N LEU A 102 9.13 10.81 11.19
CA LEU A 102 10.02 11.94 10.92
C LEU A 102 10.95 12.25 12.08
N ILE A 103 12.16 12.70 11.72
CA ILE A 103 13.10 13.37 12.62
C ILE A 103 13.11 14.85 12.21
N LEU A 104 12.53 15.71 13.05
CA LEU A 104 12.53 17.14 12.82
C LEU A 104 13.85 17.77 13.31
N ASP A 105 14.30 18.84 12.67
CA ASP A 105 15.50 19.57 13.05
C ASP A 105 15.26 20.62 14.15
N HIS A 106 14.02 20.78 14.58
CA HIS A 106 13.55 21.74 15.58
C HIS A 106 12.44 21.13 16.45
N ASN A 107 12.13 21.80 17.57
CA ASN A 107 10.97 21.49 18.40
C ASN A 107 9.71 22.00 17.70
N PRO A 108 8.77 21.12 17.30
CA PRO A 108 7.54 21.52 16.60
C PRO A 108 6.47 22.16 17.50
N GLY A 109 6.76 22.35 18.78
CA GLY A 109 5.81 22.88 19.75
C GLY A 109 4.66 21.92 20.06
N GLY A 110 3.74 22.38 20.90
CA GLY A 110 2.55 21.61 21.30
C GLY A 110 1.63 22.40 22.22
N PRO A 111 0.61 21.76 22.77
CA PRO A 111 -0.36 22.40 23.68
C PRO A 111 0.26 23.01 24.94
N THR A 112 1.37 22.45 25.42
CA THR A 112 2.09 22.97 26.58
C THR A 112 3.18 23.95 26.12
N PRO A 113 3.01 25.27 26.34
CA PRO A 113 4.01 26.27 25.98
C PRO A 113 5.35 26.00 26.68
N ASP A 114 6.46 26.29 25.98
CA ASP A 114 7.84 26.14 26.46
C ASP A 114 8.28 24.69 26.79
N TYR A 115 7.44 23.69 26.52
CA TYR A 115 7.85 22.29 26.63
C TYR A 115 8.70 21.88 25.41
N ASP A 116 9.78 21.14 25.65
CA ASP A 116 10.59 20.57 24.58
C ASP A 116 10.01 19.18 24.20
N TYR A 117 9.32 19.14 23.07
CA TYR A 117 8.73 17.92 22.55
C TYR A 117 9.74 16.97 21.90
N GLY A 118 11.02 17.38 21.77
CA GLY A 118 12.04 16.54 21.12
C GLY A 118 12.01 16.63 19.60
N ARG A 119 12.40 15.53 18.93
CA ARG A 119 12.68 15.53 17.49
C ARG A 119 12.11 14.33 16.71
N HIS A 120 11.84 13.21 17.38
CA HIS A 120 11.39 11.97 16.73
C HIS A 120 9.88 11.82 16.89
N PHE A 121 9.18 11.81 15.75
CA PHE A 121 7.72 11.78 15.74
C PHE A 121 7.18 10.77 14.76
N LEU A 122 6.07 10.16 15.13
CA LEU A 122 5.19 9.44 14.21
C LEU A 122 3.89 10.24 14.07
N PHE A 123 3.45 10.43 12.83
CA PHE A 123 2.19 11.11 12.52
C PHE A 123 1.22 10.04 12.03
N GLN A 124 0.03 9.97 12.62
CA GLN A 124 -0.96 8.93 12.40
C GLN A 124 -2.27 9.53 11.93
N GLY A 125 -2.80 9.03 10.79
CA GLY A 125 -4.18 9.25 10.38
C GLY A 125 -5.13 8.37 11.19
N HIS A 126 -6.34 8.84 11.43
CA HIS A 126 -7.41 8.07 12.06
C HIS A 126 -8.66 8.20 11.23
N GLU A 127 -9.08 7.11 10.65
CA GLU A 127 -10.35 7.03 9.99
C GLU A 127 -11.49 7.14 11.01
N ASN A 128 -12.48 7.89 10.64
CA ASN A 128 -13.78 7.93 11.31
C ASN A 128 -14.80 8.61 10.40
N SER A 129 -16.06 8.36 10.65
CA SER A 129 -17.17 9.06 10.01
C SER A 129 -17.74 10.16 10.90
N GLY A 130 -18.72 10.90 10.41
CA GLY A 130 -19.43 11.91 11.21
C GLY A 130 -18.62 13.16 11.49
N ASP A 131 -17.70 13.54 10.58
CA ASP A 131 -16.81 14.71 10.72
C ASP A 131 -15.86 14.60 11.92
N LEU A 132 -15.42 13.40 12.25
CA LEU A 132 -14.60 13.08 13.43
C LEU A 132 -13.29 12.35 13.07
N ALA A 133 -12.89 12.28 11.80
CA ALA A 133 -11.56 11.81 11.43
C ALA A 133 -10.50 12.83 11.88
N TYR A 134 -9.35 12.35 12.34
CA TYR A 134 -8.33 13.22 12.92
C TYR A 134 -6.91 12.73 12.66
N VAL A 135 -5.93 13.56 12.97
CA VAL A 135 -4.50 13.27 12.91
C VAL A 135 -3.90 13.44 14.29
N THR A 136 -3.08 12.48 14.70
CA THR A 136 -2.26 12.58 15.91
C THR A 136 -0.78 12.64 15.58
N ARG A 137 -0.01 13.29 16.46
CA ARG A 137 1.44 13.25 16.49
C ARG A 137 1.91 12.52 17.73
N ILE A 138 2.59 11.39 17.54
CA ILE A 138 3.16 10.59 18.60
C ILE A 138 4.60 10.99 18.83
N ASN A 139 4.93 11.41 20.05
CA ASN A 139 6.27 11.79 20.45
C ASN A 139 7.05 10.56 20.93
N LEU A 140 8.06 10.16 20.17
CA LEU A 140 8.88 8.99 20.45
C LEU A 140 10.05 9.26 21.41
N ASP A 141 10.30 10.54 21.76
CA ASP A 141 11.36 10.93 22.69
C ASP A 141 10.90 10.94 24.15
N VAL A 142 9.59 10.90 24.40
CA VAL A 142 9.04 10.97 25.77
C VAL A 142 8.43 9.65 26.23
N ALA A 143 8.77 9.27 27.45
CA ALA A 143 8.16 8.11 28.12
C ALA A 143 6.88 8.49 28.90
N SER A 144 6.71 9.78 29.24
CA SER A 144 5.52 10.25 29.97
C SER A 144 4.29 10.27 29.06
N PRO A 145 3.15 9.73 29.49
CA PRO A 145 1.92 9.81 28.70
C PRO A 145 1.43 11.26 28.52
N ASP A 146 1.78 12.19 29.42
CA ASP A 146 1.26 13.57 29.44
C ASP A 146 1.62 14.39 28.19
N HIS A 147 2.68 14.02 27.46
CA HIS A 147 3.16 14.72 26.26
C HIS A 147 3.44 13.78 25.10
N ARG A 148 2.86 12.57 25.12
CA ARG A 148 3.14 11.56 24.11
C ARG A 148 2.31 11.76 22.86
N ILE A 149 1.00 12.06 23.00
CA ILE A 149 0.07 12.08 21.87
C ILE A 149 -0.60 13.43 21.78
N THR A 150 -0.32 14.16 20.71
CA THR A 150 -0.91 15.47 20.44
C THR A 150 -1.93 15.36 19.31
N LEU A 151 -3.17 15.82 19.52
CA LEU A 151 -4.15 16.00 18.46
C LEU A 151 -3.73 17.17 17.57
N LEU A 152 -3.54 16.91 16.27
CA LEU A 152 -3.14 17.94 15.29
C LEU A 152 -4.29 18.47 14.45
N THR A 153 -5.42 17.77 14.38
CA THR A 153 -6.59 18.29 13.67
C THR A 153 -7.34 19.26 14.57
N PRO A 154 -7.47 20.54 14.17
CA PRO A 154 -8.29 21.49 14.92
C PRO A 154 -9.74 21.04 15.00
N VAL A 155 -10.40 21.35 16.08
CA VAL A 155 -11.83 21.07 16.28
C VAL A 155 -12.62 22.36 16.47
N ASP A 156 -13.86 22.35 16.01
CA ASP A 156 -14.77 23.46 16.24
C ASP A 156 -15.32 23.47 17.70
N ALA A 157 -16.21 24.42 18.00
CA ALA A 157 -16.82 24.52 19.34
C ALA A 157 -17.72 23.32 19.71
N GLY A 158 -18.12 22.51 18.73
CA GLY A 158 -18.86 21.26 18.91
C GLY A 158 -17.95 20.04 19.08
N GLY A 159 -16.66 20.20 18.89
CA GLY A 159 -15.67 19.10 18.91
C GLY A 159 -15.50 18.37 17.59
N LEU A 160 -16.06 18.89 16.49
CA LEU A 160 -15.96 18.29 15.15
C LEU A 160 -14.71 18.78 14.41
N THR A 161 -14.07 17.87 13.66
CA THR A 161 -12.91 18.15 12.80
C THR A 161 -13.32 18.59 11.40
N HIS A 162 -14.54 18.24 10.98
CA HIS A 162 -15.07 18.39 9.62
C HIS A 162 -14.32 17.54 8.56
N PHE A 163 -13.62 16.51 8.99
CA PHE A 163 -12.99 15.51 8.13
C PHE A 163 -13.59 14.13 8.37
N ASN A 164 -13.56 13.31 7.32
CA ASN A 164 -14.02 11.92 7.36
C ASN A 164 -12.93 11.03 6.77
N ARG A 165 -12.71 9.86 7.37
CA ARG A 165 -11.85 8.78 6.86
C ARG A 165 -10.47 9.28 6.43
N ILE A 166 -9.69 9.79 7.39
CA ILE A 166 -8.28 10.16 7.16
C ILE A 166 -7.45 8.87 7.23
N ASP A 167 -6.84 8.55 6.11
CA ASP A 167 -6.20 7.30 5.82
C ASP A 167 -4.69 7.49 5.57
N GLY A 168 -4.25 7.41 4.29
CA GLY A 168 -2.86 7.46 3.87
C GLY A 168 -2.10 8.69 4.33
N SER A 169 -0.81 8.54 4.57
CA SER A 169 0.04 9.63 5.04
C SER A 169 1.40 9.67 4.38
N THR A 170 1.94 10.88 4.19
CA THR A 170 3.32 11.06 3.75
C THR A 170 3.86 12.43 4.13
N TRP A 171 5.19 12.56 4.14
CA TRP A 171 5.88 13.84 4.23
C TRP A 171 6.26 14.36 2.86
N ASN A 172 5.91 15.61 2.56
CA ASN A 172 6.40 16.32 1.39
C ASN A 172 7.54 17.29 1.75
N PRO A 173 8.80 16.97 1.43
CA PRO A 173 9.94 17.80 1.80
C PRO A 173 10.01 19.12 1.02
N PHE A 174 9.30 19.28 -0.08
CA PHE A 174 9.28 20.51 -0.88
C PHE A 174 8.41 21.59 -0.24
N THR A 175 7.19 21.23 0.17
CA THR A 175 6.29 22.11 0.92
C THR A 175 6.62 22.15 2.41
N ARG A 176 7.37 21.15 2.91
CA ARG A 176 7.64 20.88 4.33
C ARG A 176 6.34 20.69 5.13
N THR A 177 5.46 19.90 4.56
CA THR A 177 4.14 19.57 5.11
C THR A 177 3.89 18.06 5.07
N LEU A 178 2.99 17.62 5.93
CA LEU A 178 2.37 16.31 5.87
C LEU A 178 1.21 16.37 4.88
N LEU A 179 1.03 15.31 4.13
CA LEU A 179 -0.14 15.06 3.30
C LEU A 179 -0.87 13.87 3.87
N PHE A 180 -2.18 14.00 4.02
CA PHE A 180 -3.07 12.91 4.41
C PHE A 180 -4.15 12.76 3.36
N THR A 181 -4.52 11.54 3.08
CA THR A 181 -5.62 11.22 2.18
C THR A 181 -6.92 11.00 2.97
N GLN A 182 -8.02 10.87 2.25
CA GLN A 182 -9.32 10.55 2.79
C GLN A 182 -10.01 9.51 1.90
N GLU A 183 -10.22 8.32 2.44
CA GLU A 183 -10.97 7.24 1.77
C GLU A 183 -12.48 7.46 1.90
N ASN A 184 -13.00 8.57 1.35
CA ASN A 184 -14.41 8.97 1.44
C ASN A 184 -15.09 9.12 0.08
N GLY A 185 -14.79 8.22 -0.86
CA GLY A 185 -15.32 8.24 -2.22
C GLY A 185 -15.13 9.60 -2.88
N ASN A 186 -16.12 10.09 -3.61
CA ASN A 186 -16.03 11.40 -4.28
C ASN A 186 -16.14 12.62 -3.35
N LEU A 187 -16.16 12.43 -2.04
CA LEU A 187 -16.12 13.48 -1.01
C LEU A 187 -14.78 13.53 -0.27
N GLY A 188 -13.93 12.50 -0.46
CA GLY A 188 -12.57 12.48 0.07
C GLY A 188 -11.62 13.42 -0.66
N GLY A 189 -10.33 13.15 -0.56
CA GLY A 189 -9.28 13.92 -1.24
C GLY A 189 -8.02 14.02 -0.39
N VAL A 190 -7.24 15.11 -0.54
CA VAL A 190 -5.98 15.30 0.17
C VAL A 190 -6.06 16.49 1.11
N ILE A 191 -5.58 16.29 2.34
CA ILE A 191 -5.37 17.32 3.37
C ILE A 191 -3.85 17.57 3.45
N GLU A 192 -3.48 18.85 3.55
CA GLU A 192 -2.10 19.29 3.79
C GLU A 192 -2.02 20.04 5.11
N MET A 193 -1.03 19.71 5.95
CA MET A 193 -0.76 20.41 7.20
C MET A 193 0.74 20.40 7.56
N GLY A 194 1.19 21.38 8.35
CA GLY A 194 2.54 21.40 8.92
C GLY A 194 2.69 20.40 10.06
N ALA A 195 3.94 19.98 10.31
CA ALA A 195 4.30 19.19 11.48
C ALA A 195 4.30 20.02 12.78
N ASP A 196 4.38 21.34 12.67
CA ASP A 196 4.41 22.27 13.78
C ASP A 196 3.00 22.52 14.34
N PHE A 197 2.91 22.61 15.65
CA PHE A 197 1.66 22.95 16.34
C PHE A 197 1.42 24.47 16.33
N ASP A 198 0.23 24.88 15.88
CA ASP A 198 -0.22 26.26 15.94
C ASP A 198 -1.15 26.46 17.17
N PRO A 199 -0.69 27.18 18.20
CA PRO A 199 -1.52 27.42 19.39
C PRO A 199 -2.77 28.28 19.13
N ASN A 200 -2.84 28.99 17.98
CA ASN A 200 -4.02 29.80 17.65
C ASN A 200 -5.17 28.93 17.12
N THR A 201 -4.85 27.88 16.41
CA THR A 201 -5.85 26.93 15.88
C THR A 201 -6.02 25.71 16.78
N GLY A 202 -5.06 25.44 17.66
CA GLY A 202 -5.01 24.25 18.49
C GLY A 202 -4.65 22.96 17.76
N GLY A 203 -3.99 23.07 16.59
CA GLY A 203 -3.65 21.94 15.76
C GLY A 203 -2.42 22.15 14.90
N GLY A 204 -2.30 21.39 13.81
CA GLY A 204 -1.21 21.50 12.84
C GLY A 204 -1.25 22.80 12.06
N ALA A 205 -0.11 23.45 11.91
CA ALA A 205 0.01 24.73 11.22
C ALA A 205 -0.36 24.60 9.73
N GLY A 206 -1.08 25.60 9.21
CA GLY A 206 -1.34 25.69 7.76
C GLY A 206 -2.26 24.63 7.18
N LEU A 207 -3.11 24.00 8.01
CA LEU A 207 -4.09 23.00 7.57
C LEU A 207 -4.98 23.54 6.44
N ARG A 208 -5.05 22.78 5.34
CA ARG A 208 -5.91 23.06 4.19
C ARG A 208 -6.24 21.81 3.39
N THR A 209 -7.30 21.86 2.59
CA THR A 209 -7.63 20.83 1.61
C THR A 209 -7.06 21.16 0.23
N LEU A 210 -6.71 20.14 -0.54
CA LEU A 210 -6.19 20.27 -1.91
C LEU A 210 -7.19 19.78 -2.97
N TYR A 211 -8.49 19.81 -2.66
CA TYR A 211 -9.57 19.28 -3.52
C TYR A 211 -9.66 19.98 -4.89
N GLY A 212 -9.21 21.23 -4.98
CA GLY A 212 -9.23 21.99 -6.24
C GLY A 212 -8.03 21.74 -7.16
N SER A 213 -7.01 21.02 -6.70
CA SER A 213 -5.82 20.70 -7.49
C SER A 213 -5.61 19.19 -7.64
N LEU A 214 -5.74 18.43 -6.57
CA LEU A 214 -5.59 16.98 -6.58
C LEU A 214 -6.95 16.27 -6.76
N GLY A 215 -8.07 17.00 -6.73
CA GLY A 215 -9.41 16.43 -6.85
C GLY A 215 -9.94 15.81 -5.58
N GLN A 216 -11.14 15.29 -5.69
CA GLN A 216 -11.82 14.48 -4.69
C GLN A 216 -11.94 13.05 -5.19
N GLY A 217 -11.61 12.08 -4.32
CA GLY A 217 -11.63 10.64 -4.58
C GLY A 217 -11.53 9.89 -3.26
N GLY A 218 -11.74 8.60 -3.25
CA GLY A 218 -11.43 7.73 -2.12
C GLY A 218 -9.93 7.43 -2.14
N TYR A 219 -9.14 8.41 -1.72
CA TYR A 219 -7.69 8.30 -1.78
C TYR A 219 -7.13 7.64 -0.54
N GLU A 220 -6.16 6.76 -0.79
CA GLU A 220 -5.38 6.06 0.21
C GLU A 220 -3.89 6.36 0.07
N GLY A 221 -3.04 5.40 -0.34
CA GLY A 221 -1.62 5.63 -0.44
C GLY A 221 -1.21 6.90 -1.19
N ILE A 222 -0.28 7.67 -0.64
CA ILE A 222 0.19 8.94 -1.20
C ILE A 222 1.70 9.10 -1.05
N HIS A 223 2.41 9.40 -2.16
CA HIS A 223 3.88 9.41 -2.17
C HIS A 223 4.45 10.49 -3.06
N PRO A 224 5.31 11.41 -2.56
CA PRO A 224 6.05 12.35 -3.38
C PRO A 224 7.24 11.68 -4.08
N ASP A 225 7.62 12.23 -5.24
CA ASP A 225 8.89 11.91 -5.90
C ASP A 225 9.92 13.05 -5.72
N ASP A 226 11.16 12.86 -6.24
CA ASP A 226 12.24 13.85 -6.15
C ASP A 226 12.07 15.09 -7.03
N ARG A 227 10.96 15.19 -7.77
CA ARG A 227 10.56 16.38 -8.56
C ARG A 227 9.38 17.10 -7.93
N GLY A 228 8.85 16.59 -6.82
CA GLY A 228 7.67 17.11 -6.15
C GLY A 228 6.35 16.66 -6.78
N ASN A 229 6.38 15.69 -7.72
CA ASN A 229 5.14 15.05 -8.15
C ASN A 229 4.59 14.17 -7.02
N ILE A 230 3.26 14.06 -6.94
CA ILE A 230 2.59 13.24 -5.92
C ILE A 230 1.88 12.07 -6.62
N LEU A 231 2.22 10.84 -6.28
CA LEU A 231 1.49 9.65 -6.69
C LEU A 231 0.43 9.34 -5.63
N ILE A 232 -0.75 8.89 -6.09
CA ILE A 232 -1.90 8.58 -5.23
C ILE A 232 -2.53 7.29 -5.73
N ALA A 233 -2.80 6.37 -4.82
CA ALA A 233 -3.69 5.23 -5.02
C ALA A 233 -5.13 5.61 -4.62
N GLU A 234 -6.12 5.02 -5.25
CA GLU A 234 -7.54 5.28 -4.96
C GLU A 234 -8.25 3.97 -4.66
N ASP A 235 -8.93 3.87 -3.52
CA ASP A 235 -9.97 2.88 -3.31
C ASP A 235 -11.37 3.51 -3.43
N VAL A 236 -12.02 3.16 -4.51
CA VAL A 236 -13.46 3.38 -4.69
C VAL A 236 -14.04 2.06 -5.15
N GLY A 237 -14.65 1.34 -4.23
CA GLY A 237 -15.26 0.05 -4.50
C GLY A 237 -16.15 0.07 -5.76
N GLY A 238 -15.99 -0.92 -6.63
CA GLY A 238 -16.76 -1.04 -7.87
C GLY A 238 -18.14 -1.66 -7.64
N THR A 239 -19.00 -1.54 -8.66
CA THR A 239 -20.30 -2.25 -8.68
C THR A 239 -20.10 -3.74 -8.54
N THR A 240 -20.74 -4.36 -7.56
CA THR A 240 -20.76 -5.81 -7.38
C THR A 240 -21.62 -6.47 -8.45
N VAL A 241 -21.06 -7.49 -9.09
CA VAL A 241 -21.71 -8.25 -10.18
C VAL A 241 -21.79 -9.74 -9.82
N THR A 242 -22.00 -10.60 -10.82
CA THR A 242 -22.12 -12.04 -10.61
C THR A 242 -20.93 -12.63 -9.86
N ASN A 243 -21.19 -13.51 -8.89
CA ASN A 243 -20.23 -14.14 -8.00
C ASN A 243 -19.47 -13.15 -7.12
N ASN A 244 -20.14 -12.10 -6.67
CA ASN A 244 -19.60 -11.06 -5.80
C ASN A 244 -18.34 -10.34 -6.33
N ALA A 245 -18.06 -10.47 -7.64
CA ALA A 245 -16.95 -9.76 -8.24
C ALA A 245 -17.23 -8.26 -8.29
N LYS A 246 -16.25 -7.44 -7.94
CA LYS A 246 -16.31 -5.98 -8.04
C LYS A 246 -15.79 -5.53 -9.42
N ASN A 247 -16.56 -4.70 -10.11
CA ASN A 247 -16.09 -4.11 -11.36
C ASN A 247 -14.92 -3.17 -11.09
N PRO A 248 -13.76 -3.27 -11.79
CA PRO A 248 -12.66 -2.34 -11.62
C PRO A 248 -13.13 -0.89 -11.76
N ASN A 249 -12.87 -0.04 -10.75
CA ASN A 249 -13.46 1.29 -10.64
C ASN A 249 -12.51 2.37 -10.09
N SER A 250 -11.33 2.00 -9.61
CA SER A 250 -10.37 2.85 -8.93
C SER A 250 -9.12 3.08 -9.77
N PHE A 251 -8.42 4.19 -9.55
CA PHE A 251 -7.32 4.62 -10.42
C PHE A 251 -6.03 4.88 -9.61
N VAL A 252 -4.90 4.86 -10.32
CA VAL A 252 -3.61 5.34 -9.83
C VAL A 252 -3.33 6.67 -10.47
N TYR A 253 -3.13 7.71 -9.66
CA TYR A 253 -2.94 9.08 -10.12
C TYR A 253 -1.50 9.56 -9.94
N ARG A 254 -1.17 10.62 -10.67
CA ARG A 254 0.02 11.44 -10.49
C ARG A 254 -0.38 12.91 -10.59
N PHE A 255 -0.12 13.68 -9.53
CA PHE A 255 -0.21 15.14 -9.60
C PHE A 255 1.17 15.72 -9.92
N VAL A 256 1.23 16.59 -10.92
CA VAL A 256 2.43 17.31 -11.36
C VAL A 256 2.23 18.78 -11.04
N PRO A 257 2.81 19.31 -9.95
CA PRO A 257 2.67 20.71 -9.56
C PRO A 257 3.35 21.66 -10.55
N LEU A 258 2.86 22.88 -10.66
CA LEU A 258 3.55 23.95 -11.42
C LEU A 258 4.85 24.39 -10.74
N SER A 259 4.89 24.31 -9.41
CA SER A 259 6.08 24.52 -8.57
C SER A 259 6.07 23.44 -7.47
N PRO A 260 7.20 22.75 -7.21
CA PRO A 260 7.23 21.67 -6.21
C PRO A 260 6.85 22.11 -4.78
N ASP A 261 6.98 23.40 -4.48
CA ASP A 261 6.65 24.02 -3.20
C ASP A 261 5.21 24.55 -3.11
N ASP A 262 4.37 24.30 -4.14
CA ASP A 262 2.97 24.71 -4.16
C ASP A 262 2.07 23.63 -4.82
N LEU A 263 1.32 22.91 -4.01
CA LEU A 263 0.40 21.87 -4.46
C LEU A 263 -0.99 22.41 -4.86
N THR A 264 -1.22 23.71 -4.77
CA THR A 264 -2.54 24.30 -5.14
C THR A 264 -2.74 24.44 -6.64
N ARG A 265 -1.67 24.30 -7.44
CA ARG A 265 -1.70 24.44 -8.90
C ARG A 265 -0.86 23.38 -9.58
N GLY A 266 -1.42 22.76 -10.61
CA GLY A 266 -0.73 21.71 -11.37
C GLY A 266 -1.68 20.90 -12.22
N LYS A 267 -1.23 19.71 -12.59
CA LYS A 267 -1.99 18.75 -13.40
C LYS A 267 -2.19 17.46 -12.65
N LEU A 268 -3.44 17.04 -12.49
CA LEU A 268 -3.75 15.68 -12.10
C LEU A 268 -3.80 14.82 -13.36
N GLN A 269 -3.10 13.69 -13.32
CA GLN A 269 -3.02 12.69 -14.38
C GLN A 269 -3.38 11.33 -13.80
N ALA A 270 -3.88 10.41 -14.64
CA ALA A 270 -4.14 9.03 -14.24
C ALA A 270 -3.39 8.05 -15.15
N LEU A 271 -3.06 6.88 -14.62
CA LEU A 271 -2.34 5.84 -15.33
C LEU A 271 -3.24 5.20 -16.39
N GLN A 272 -2.74 5.07 -17.63
CA GLN A 272 -3.40 4.36 -18.71
C GLN A 272 -2.51 3.24 -19.21
N VAL A 273 -3.03 2.01 -19.20
CA VAL A 273 -2.39 0.80 -19.73
C VAL A 273 -2.88 0.53 -21.13
N SER A 274 -1.98 0.12 -22.03
CA SER A 274 -2.33 -0.33 -23.37
C SER A 274 -2.03 -1.81 -23.56
N ILE A 275 -3.05 -2.60 -23.95
CA ILE A 275 -2.92 -4.01 -24.28
C ILE A 275 -3.15 -4.20 -25.78
N ASN A 276 -2.19 -4.81 -26.47
CA ASN A 276 -2.23 -4.99 -27.92
C ASN A 276 -2.48 -3.69 -28.70
N GLY A 277 -1.95 -2.56 -28.17
CA GLY A 277 -2.07 -1.24 -28.79
C GLY A 277 -3.40 -0.52 -28.52
N ASN A 278 -4.28 -1.08 -27.70
CA ASN A 278 -5.54 -0.45 -27.30
C ASN A 278 -5.51 -0.10 -25.80
N PRO A 279 -5.99 1.08 -25.40
CA PRO A 279 -6.10 1.42 -23.99
C PRO A 279 -7.13 0.53 -23.28
N VAL A 280 -6.80 0.10 -22.07
CA VAL A 280 -7.73 -0.54 -21.15
C VAL A 280 -8.48 0.57 -20.42
N VAL A 281 -9.79 0.66 -20.63
CA VAL A 281 -10.62 1.75 -20.10
C VAL A 281 -11.77 1.20 -19.27
N PHE A 282 -12.36 2.07 -18.45
CA PHE A 282 -13.53 1.72 -17.65
C PHE A 282 -14.70 1.22 -18.50
N VAL A 283 -15.28 0.09 -18.12
CA VAL A 283 -16.50 -0.47 -18.70
C VAL A 283 -17.60 -0.42 -17.65
N PRO A 284 -18.68 0.35 -17.88
CA PRO A 284 -19.79 0.42 -16.92
C PRO A 284 -20.52 -0.92 -16.81
N VAL A 285 -21.14 -1.15 -15.66
CA VAL A 285 -22.11 -2.26 -15.50
C VAL A 285 -23.46 -1.76 -16.00
N ASP A 286 -23.91 -2.32 -17.12
CA ASP A 286 -25.17 -1.97 -17.77
C ASP A 286 -25.80 -3.17 -18.50
N ASP A 287 -26.92 -2.97 -19.21
CA ASP A 287 -27.60 -4.03 -19.95
C ASP A 287 -26.73 -4.68 -21.06
N GLN A 288 -25.74 -3.95 -21.60
CA GLN A 288 -24.82 -4.45 -22.61
C GLN A 288 -23.60 -5.14 -21.99
N HIS A 289 -23.23 -4.72 -20.79
CA HIS A 289 -22.08 -5.21 -20.04
C HIS A 289 -22.49 -5.57 -18.61
N PRO A 290 -23.29 -6.64 -18.40
CA PRO A 290 -23.87 -6.95 -17.09
C PRO A 290 -22.84 -7.38 -16.04
N ASN A 291 -21.61 -7.67 -16.45
CA ASN A 291 -20.48 -7.97 -15.58
C ASN A 291 -19.38 -6.87 -15.66
N GLY A 292 -19.65 -5.73 -16.31
CA GLY A 292 -18.62 -4.72 -16.56
C GLY A 292 -17.39 -5.34 -17.21
N ASP A 293 -16.21 -5.07 -16.63
CA ASP A 293 -14.90 -5.58 -17.09
C ASP A 293 -14.39 -6.80 -16.31
N THR A 294 -15.13 -7.30 -15.30
CA THR A 294 -14.65 -8.34 -14.37
C THR A 294 -14.20 -9.63 -15.05
N ARG A 295 -14.77 -9.96 -16.22
CA ARG A 295 -14.47 -11.20 -16.96
C ARG A 295 -13.84 -10.96 -18.33
N SER A 296 -13.37 -9.75 -18.61
CA SER A 296 -12.78 -9.41 -19.89
C SER A 296 -11.44 -10.10 -20.13
N GLU A 297 -11.04 -10.17 -21.40
CA GLU A 297 -9.70 -10.61 -21.78
C GLU A 297 -8.63 -9.62 -21.33
N ASN A 298 -8.93 -8.32 -21.30
CA ASN A 298 -8.00 -7.31 -20.84
C ASN A 298 -7.64 -7.52 -19.36
N GLN A 299 -8.61 -7.82 -18.50
CA GLN A 299 -8.34 -8.11 -17.10
C GLN A 299 -7.52 -9.41 -16.94
N LEU A 300 -7.77 -10.43 -17.76
CA LEU A 300 -6.95 -11.64 -17.74
C LEU A 300 -5.50 -11.36 -18.14
N LEU A 301 -5.30 -10.60 -19.20
CA LEU A 301 -3.97 -10.24 -19.68
C LEU A 301 -3.24 -9.33 -18.70
N LEU A 302 -3.92 -8.34 -18.13
CA LEU A 302 -3.38 -7.43 -17.12
C LEU A 302 -2.90 -8.20 -15.87
N HIS A 303 -3.64 -9.23 -15.46
CA HIS A 303 -3.32 -10.07 -14.30
C HIS A 303 -2.47 -11.31 -14.64
N THR A 304 -1.91 -11.39 -15.84
CA THR A 304 -0.96 -12.46 -16.19
C THR A 304 0.42 -12.14 -15.63
N VAL A 305 0.84 -12.88 -14.59
CA VAL A 305 2.13 -12.69 -13.92
C VAL A 305 3.29 -12.73 -14.91
N GLY A 306 4.15 -11.72 -14.84
CA GLY A 306 5.31 -11.59 -15.71
C GLY A 306 5.03 -11.02 -17.11
N ALA A 307 3.76 -10.83 -17.50
CA ALA A 307 3.43 -10.02 -18.66
C ALA A 307 3.70 -8.54 -18.37
N ALA A 308 4.17 -7.80 -19.39
CA ALA A 308 4.45 -6.37 -19.26
C ALA A 308 3.69 -5.61 -20.35
N TRP A 309 2.98 -4.54 -19.95
CA TRP A 309 2.15 -3.73 -20.84
C TRP A 309 2.57 -2.28 -20.81
N PRO A 310 2.61 -1.58 -21.96
CA PRO A 310 2.95 -0.16 -22.01
C PRO A 310 1.98 0.67 -21.17
N VAL A 311 2.53 1.69 -20.50
CA VAL A 311 1.77 2.70 -19.76
C VAL A 311 2.13 4.11 -20.18
N GLN A 312 1.17 5.01 -19.98
CA GLN A 312 1.34 6.46 -20.09
C GLN A 312 0.42 7.17 -19.09
N TRP A 313 0.66 8.46 -18.89
CA TRP A 313 -0.19 9.30 -18.06
C TRP A 313 -1.16 10.08 -18.94
N VAL A 314 -2.47 10.05 -18.62
CA VAL A 314 -3.51 10.85 -19.26
C VAL A 314 -3.93 11.98 -18.32
N THR A 315 -4.08 13.20 -18.86
CA THR A 315 -4.49 14.35 -18.05
C THR A 315 -5.96 14.25 -17.65
N VAL A 316 -6.22 14.32 -16.36
CA VAL A 316 -7.56 14.31 -15.74
C VAL A 316 -8.04 15.74 -15.49
N HIS A 317 -7.17 16.58 -14.96
CA HIS A 317 -7.46 17.98 -14.63
C HIS A 317 -6.18 18.83 -14.75
N ASP A 318 -6.35 20.09 -15.18
CA ASP A 318 -5.26 21.06 -15.26
C ASP A 318 -5.78 22.38 -14.67
N THR A 319 -5.23 22.80 -13.54
CA THR A 319 -5.70 24.01 -12.83
C THR A 319 -5.59 25.29 -13.65
N GLU A 320 -4.68 25.34 -14.66
CA GLU A 320 -4.56 26.50 -15.55
C GLU A 320 -5.67 26.57 -16.60
N ILE A 321 -6.32 25.44 -16.88
CA ILE A 321 -7.39 25.33 -17.90
C ILE A 321 -8.76 25.21 -17.23
N ASN A 322 -8.86 24.39 -16.19
CA ASN A 322 -10.11 23.98 -15.59
C ASN A 322 -10.44 24.77 -14.30
N GLY A 323 -9.48 25.54 -13.75
CA GLY A 323 -9.65 26.27 -12.49
C GLY A 323 -9.27 25.43 -11.27
N THR A 324 -9.61 25.92 -10.08
CA THR A 324 -9.26 25.33 -8.78
C THR A 324 -10.47 25.04 -7.89
N ASP A 325 -11.66 24.93 -8.48
CA ASP A 325 -12.84 24.44 -7.76
C ASP A 325 -12.69 22.92 -7.52
N PRO A 326 -13.20 22.38 -6.42
CA PRO A 326 -13.22 20.93 -6.17
C PRO A 326 -13.88 20.15 -7.31
N PHE A 327 -13.34 18.98 -7.64
CA PHE A 327 -13.84 18.15 -8.74
C PHE A 327 -13.73 16.66 -8.41
N ASP A 328 -14.63 15.85 -8.98
CA ASP A 328 -14.63 14.39 -8.88
C ASP A 328 -13.55 13.82 -9.82
N ALA A 329 -12.43 13.38 -9.22
CA ALA A 329 -11.28 12.86 -9.95
C ALA A 329 -11.59 11.52 -10.62
N ASN A 330 -12.37 10.64 -9.97
CA ASN A 330 -12.74 9.33 -10.48
C ASN A 330 -13.60 9.45 -11.76
N ALA A 331 -14.61 10.31 -11.73
CA ALA A 331 -15.43 10.57 -12.91
C ALA A 331 -14.62 11.14 -14.09
N LEU A 332 -13.68 12.05 -13.81
CA LEU A 332 -12.82 12.64 -14.85
C LEU A 332 -11.77 11.64 -15.35
N ALA A 333 -11.22 10.76 -14.50
CA ALA A 333 -10.30 9.69 -14.93
C ALA A 333 -10.98 8.72 -15.90
N LYS A 334 -12.22 8.32 -15.62
CA LYS A 334 -13.06 7.53 -16.55
C LYS A 334 -13.24 8.25 -17.89
N ALA A 335 -13.58 9.53 -17.84
CA ALA A 335 -13.76 10.35 -19.05
C ALA A 335 -12.47 10.53 -19.86
N ALA A 336 -11.30 10.58 -19.18
CA ALA A 336 -9.98 10.67 -19.81
C ALA A 336 -9.49 9.32 -20.36
N GLY A 337 -10.20 8.23 -20.12
CA GLY A 337 -9.82 6.88 -20.56
C GLY A 337 -8.66 6.28 -19.77
N ALA A 338 -8.52 6.62 -18.50
CA ALA A 338 -7.60 5.97 -17.58
C ALA A 338 -7.95 4.50 -17.36
N THR A 339 -6.99 3.70 -16.93
CA THR A 339 -7.20 2.27 -16.66
C THR A 339 -7.67 2.07 -15.22
N PRO A 340 -8.85 1.45 -15.05
CA PRO A 340 -9.34 1.12 -13.70
C PRO A 340 -8.71 -0.16 -13.18
N PHE A 341 -8.48 -0.18 -11.86
CA PHE A 341 -8.05 -1.33 -11.08
C PHE A 341 -9.11 -1.72 -10.04
N LYS A 342 -8.91 -2.85 -9.36
CA LYS A 342 -9.77 -3.32 -8.26
C LYS A 342 -9.18 -2.87 -6.94
N ARG A 343 -9.62 -1.72 -6.44
CA ARG A 343 -9.24 -1.21 -5.13
C ARG A 343 -7.71 -1.15 -4.95
N PRO A 344 -6.96 -0.28 -5.65
CA PRO A 344 -5.59 0.04 -5.28
C PRO A 344 -5.60 0.80 -3.94
N GLU A 345 -5.12 0.16 -2.92
CA GLU A 345 -5.05 0.73 -1.58
C GLU A 345 -3.77 1.57 -1.46
N ASN A 346 -2.66 0.92 -1.41
CA ASN A 346 -1.40 1.56 -1.14
C ASN A 346 -0.38 1.38 -2.26
N GLY A 347 0.74 2.08 -2.14
CA GLY A 347 1.87 1.94 -3.06
C GLY A 347 3.13 2.53 -2.49
N GLN A 348 4.27 2.23 -3.09
CA GLN A 348 5.54 2.82 -2.69
C GLN A 348 6.55 2.77 -3.84
N PHE A 349 7.40 3.79 -3.93
CA PHE A 349 8.58 3.73 -4.78
C PHE A 349 9.62 2.75 -4.24
N GLN A 350 10.25 1.99 -5.13
CA GLN A 350 11.36 1.14 -4.72
C GLN A 350 12.57 1.98 -4.31
N PRO A 351 13.19 1.74 -3.14
CA PRO A 351 14.41 2.44 -2.73
C PRO A 351 15.51 2.32 -3.79
N GLY A 352 16.22 3.41 -4.04
CA GLY A 352 17.31 3.46 -5.02
C GLY A 352 16.90 3.33 -6.48
N SER A 353 15.60 3.30 -6.80
CA SER A 353 15.11 3.24 -8.19
C SER A 353 15.17 4.60 -8.90
N HIS A 354 15.54 5.67 -8.21
CA HIS A 354 15.43 7.05 -8.70
C HIS A 354 14.02 7.38 -9.19
N PHE A 355 13.00 6.89 -8.46
CA PHE A 355 11.57 7.08 -8.75
C PHE A 355 11.13 6.56 -10.14
N GLN A 356 11.85 5.56 -10.65
CA GLN A 356 11.50 4.90 -11.91
C GLN A 356 10.67 3.63 -11.68
N THR A 357 10.63 3.10 -10.47
CA THR A 357 9.86 1.90 -10.15
C THR A 357 8.91 2.19 -8.99
N PHE A 358 7.62 2.09 -9.26
CA PHE A 358 6.54 2.23 -8.30
C PHE A 358 5.76 0.92 -8.19
N PHE A 359 5.40 0.54 -6.97
CA PHE A 359 4.55 -0.62 -6.71
C PHE A 359 3.25 -0.15 -6.10
N PHE A 360 2.16 -0.88 -6.37
CA PHE A 360 0.89 -0.67 -5.69
C PHE A 360 0.12 -1.99 -5.52
N THR A 361 -0.73 -2.03 -4.53
CA THR A 361 -1.46 -3.20 -4.02
C THR A 361 -2.95 -3.07 -4.28
N PRO A 362 -3.52 -3.75 -5.31
CA PRO A 362 -4.98 -3.88 -5.37
C PRO A 362 -5.45 -4.98 -4.42
N THR A 363 -6.37 -4.67 -3.53
CA THR A 363 -6.98 -5.59 -2.56
C THR A 363 -7.90 -6.61 -3.24
N GLY A 364 -8.48 -6.27 -4.37
CA GLY A 364 -9.30 -7.18 -5.16
C GLY A 364 -10.78 -7.17 -4.80
N ASP A 365 -11.39 -8.36 -4.71
CA ASP A 365 -12.83 -8.48 -4.47
C ASP A 365 -13.17 -8.68 -2.98
N THR A 366 -12.21 -9.05 -2.14
CA THR A 366 -12.36 -9.37 -0.70
C THR A 366 -13.55 -10.30 -0.42
N ASP A 367 -13.73 -11.33 -1.27
CA ASP A 367 -14.84 -12.29 -1.18
C ASP A 367 -14.43 -13.67 -1.71
N ASN A 368 -14.69 -14.73 -0.91
CA ASN A 368 -14.32 -16.09 -1.26
C ASN A 368 -15.11 -16.65 -2.46
N ILE A 369 -16.34 -16.18 -2.71
CA ILE A 369 -17.12 -16.62 -3.87
C ILE A 369 -16.46 -16.12 -5.17
N ALA A 370 -16.02 -14.88 -5.18
CA ALA A 370 -15.25 -14.32 -6.27
C ALA A 370 -13.88 -15.02 -6.40
N GLY A 371 -13.16 -15.17 -5.29
CA GLY A 371 -11.83 -15.76 -5.26
C GLY A 371 -11.78 -17.22 -5.67
N THR A 372 -12.78 -18.01 -5.36
CA THR A 372 -12.85 -19.44 -5.74
C THR A 372 -13.38 -19.69 -7.16
N ASP A 373 -13.92 -18.67 -7.84
CA ASP A 373 -14.20 -18.74 -9.28
C ASP A 373 -12.87 -18.64 -10.07
N PRO A 374 -12.43 -19.72 -10.76
CA PRO A 374 -11.10 -19.70 -11.42
C PRO A 374 -10.96 -18.60 -12.46
N ALA A 375 -12.05 -18.17 -13.08
CA ALA A 375 -12.02 -17.11 -14.08
C ALA A 375 -11.84 -15.72 -13.43
N LEU A 376 -12.36 -15.50 -12.24
CA LEU A 376 -12.20 -14.27 -11.47
C LEU A 376 -10.86 -14.26 -10.71
N ALA A 377 -10.47 -15.39 -10.10
CA ALA A 377 -9.15 -15.54 -9.47
C ALA A 377 -8.02 -15.18 -10.43
N ALA A 378 -8.07 -15.66 -11.68
CA ALA A 378 -7.10 -15.30 -12.72
C ALA A 378 -7.16 -13.82 -13.15
N ARG A 379 -8.12 -13.03 -12.64
CA ARG A 379 -8.35 -11.61 -12.92
C ARG A 379 -8.30 -10.75 -11.65
N GLY A 380 -7.53 -11.20 -10.66
CA GLY A 380 -7.22 -10.44 -9.45
C GLY A 380 -8.34 -10.40 -8.42
N ALA A 381 -9.18 -11.44 -8.33
CA ALA A 381 -10.20 -11.50 -7.28
C ALA A 381 -9.61 -11.53 -5.86
N TRP A 382 -8.43 -12.13 -5.70
CA TRP A 382 -7.68 -12.18 -4.43
C TRP A 382 -6.76 -10.97 -4.21
N GLY A 383 -6.76 -9.99 -5.14
CA GLY A 383 -5.80 -8.91 -5.12
C GLY A 383 -4.44 -9.29 -5.70
N GLY A 384 -3.42 -8.50 -5.40
CA GLY A 384 -2.07 -8.73 -5.89
C GLY A 384 -1.10 -7.58 -5.67
N LEU A 385 0.03 -7.62 -6.39
CA LEU A 385 1.02 -6.56 -6.38
C LEU A 385 1.41 -6.20 -7.81
N PHE A 386 1.14 -4.98 -8.21
CA PHE A 386 1.60 -4.42 -9.47
C PHE A 386 2.91 -3.66 -9.33
N ARG A 387 3.68 -3.65 -10.40
CA ARG A 387 4.91 -2.90 -10.56
C ARG A 387 4.85 -2.06 -11.82
N VAL A 388 5.11 -0.77 -11.70
CA VAL A 388 5.22 0.18 -12.80
C VAL A 388 6.68 0.59 -12.94
N ASP A 389 7.31 0.25 -14.06
CA ASP A 389 8.64 0.69 -14.43
C ASP A 389 8.53 1.86 -15.41
N LEU A 390 8.84 3.05 -14.95
CA LEU A 390 8.80 4.27 -15.75
C LEU A 390 10.10 4.47 -16.53
N ASP A 391 10.00 5.00 -17.72
CA ASP A 391 11.14 5.46 -18.50
C ASP A 391 11.85 6.64 -17.81
N ALA A 392 13.06 6.99 -18.27
CA ALA A 392 13.86 8.05 -17.65
C ALA A 392 13.16 9.43 -17.62
N ASN A 393 12.23 9.69 -18.56
CA ASN A 393 11.40 10.89 -18.57
C ASN A 393 10.23 10.84 -17.56
N ARG A 394 9.86 9.62 -17.08
CA ARG A 394 8.71 9.29 -16.22
C ARG A 394 7.34 9.57 -16.84
N GLU A 395 7.27 9.74 -18.17
CA GLU A 395 6.01 10.00 -18.88
C GLU A 395 5.38 8.72 -19.42
N THR A 396 6.19 7.73 -19.70
CA THR A 396 5.83 6.40 -20.22
C THR A 396 6.56 5.31 -19.45
N GLY A 397 6.21 4.06 -19.70
CA GLY A 397 6.85 2.93 -19.07
C GLY A 397 6.09 1.63 -19.33
N HIS A 398 6.21 0.70 -18.40
CA HIS A 398 5.51 -0.58 -18.44
C HIS A 398 4.95 -0.94 -17.06
N ILE A 399 3.79 -1.60 -17.06
CA ILE A 399 3.21 -2.21 -15.86
C ILE A 399 3.30 -3.72 -15.98
N SER A 400 3.56 -4.39 -14.86
CA SER A 400 3.51 -5.86 -14.74
C SER A 400 2.93 -6.28 -13.39
N LEU A 401 2.20 -7.38 -13.37
CA LEU A 401 1.81 -8.04 -12.12
C LEU A 401 2.98 -8.91 -11.64
N VAL A 402 3.41 -8.72 -10.39
CA VAL A 402 4.52 -9.48 -9.78
C VAL A 402 4.06 -10.48 -8.73
N ILE A 403 2.89 -10.27 -8.15
CA ILE A 403 2.18 -11.22 -7.29
C ILE A 403 0.72 -11.23 -7.72
N LEU A 404 0.17 -12.40 -8.01
CA LEU A 404 -1.27 -12.63 -8.08
C LEU A 404 -1.68 -13.29 -6.77
N GLY A 405 -2.64 -12.69 -6.07
CA GLY A 405 -3.15 -13.20 -4.81
C GLY A 405 -3.80 -14.59 -4.94
N ASP A 406 -3.88 -15.28 -3.82
CA ASP A 406 -4.56 -16.56 -3.65
C ASP A 406 -5.25 -16.60 -2.27
N SER A 407 -5.89 -17.72 -1.92
CA SER A 407 -6.61 -17.84 -0.64
C SER A 407 -5.73 -17.77 0.60
N ASP A 408 -4.41 -17.93 0.47
CA ASP A 408 -3.45 -17.83 1.57
C ASP A 408 -2.81 -16.44 1.65
N HIS A 409 -2.72 -15.74 0.51
CA HIS A 409 -2.08 -14.44 0.34
C HIS A 409 -3.06 -13.55 -0.43
N ALA A 410 -3.93 -12.87 0.28
CA ALA A 410 -5.05 -12.15 -0.32
C ALA A 410 -5.18 -10.74 0.26
N ALA A 411 -5.88 -9.90 -0.49
CA ALA A 411 -6.31 -8.60 -0.01
C ALA A 411 -5.11 -7.76 0.49
N PHE A 412 -4.05 -7.64 -0.31
CA PHE A 412 -2.91 -6.81 0.05
C PHE A 412 -3.30 -5.35 0.01
N ASP A 413 -3.03 -4.71 1.11
CA ASP A 413 -3.26 -3.30 1.34
C ASP A 413 -1.91 -2.56 1.48
N ASN A 414 -1.39 -2.39 2.69
CA ASN A 414 -0.19 -1.62 2.93
C ASN A 414 1.09 -2.31 2.41
N ILE A 415 2.05 -1.52 1.96
CA ILE A 415 3.33 -1.97 1.44
C ILE A 415 4.49 -1.16 2.00
N THR A 416 5.57 -1.82 2.43
CA THR A 416 6.83 -1.13 2.69
C THR A 416 8.04 -1.93 2.22
N PHE A 417 9.02 -1.25 1.61
CA PHE A 417 10.31 -1.86 1.29
C PHE A 417 11.20 -1.91 2.52
N VAL A 418 11.88 -3.04 2.71
CA VAL A 418 12.83 -3.24 3.82
C VAL A 418 14.29 -3.25 3.36
N ASP A 419 14.52 -3.17 2.07
CA ASP A 419 15.86 -3.03 1.47
C ASP A 419 15.77 -2.33 0.09
N ASP A 420 16.94 -2.03 -0.50
CA ASP A 420 17.09 -1.41 -1.82
C ASP A 420 16.93 -2.40 -2.99
N LYS A 421 16.65 -3.64 -2.69
CA LYS A 421 16.63 -4.70 -3.69
C LYS A 421 15.20 -5.04 -4.08
N ASP A 422 14.71 -6.09 -3.49
CA ASP A 422 13.44 -6.67 -3.88
C ASP A 422 12.69 -7.26 -2.67
N THR A 423 13.04 -6.82 -1.44
CA THR A 423 12.36 -7.30 -0.25
C THR A 423 11.31 -6.31 0.20
N VAL A 424 10.06 -6.77 0.26
CA VAL A 424 8.90 -5.97 0.66
C VAL A 424 8.15 -6.67 1.78
N LEU A 425 7.53 -5.89 2.65
CA LEU A 425 6.45 -6.33 3.52
C LEU A 425 5.13 -5.90 2.91
N LEU A 426 4.16 -6.78 2.97
CA LEU A 426 2.78 -6.57 2.53
C LEU A 426 1.85 -6.91 3.68
N ALA A 427 0.98 -6.00 4.04
CA ALA A 427 -0.11 -6.21 4.99
C ALA A 427 -1.36 -6.68 4.24
N GLU A 428 -2.20 -7.47 4.91
CA GLU A 428 -3.50 -7.91 4.39
C GLU A 428 -4.62 -7.11 5.05
N ASP A 429 -5.61 -6.70 4.28
CA ASP A 429 -6.95 -6.31 4.70
C ASP A 429 -7.95 -7.28 4.09
N ARG A 430 -8.28 -8.35 4.81
CA ARG A 430 -9.29 -9.31 4.38
C ARG A 430 -10.69 -8.78 4.58
N GLY A 431 -10.85 -7.84 5.48
CA GLY A 431 -12.12 -7.38 6.00
C GLY A 431 -12.94 -8.52 6.62
N ASP A 432 -13.95 -8.18 7.39
CA ASP A 432 -14.81 -9.14 8.10
C ASP A 432 -15.35 -10.26 7.20
N THR A 433 -15.75 -9.89 5.97
CA THR A 433 -16.37 -10.86 5.06
C THR A 433 -15.42 -11.98 4.65
N LEU A 434 -14.21 -11.65 4.19
CA LEU A 434 -13.26 -12.66 3.72
C LEU A 434 -12.61 -13.40 4.88
N HIS A 435 -12.38 -12.71 6.00
CA HIS A 435 -11.95 -13.30 7.26
C HIS A 435 -12.89 -14.43 7.70
N ASP A 436 -14.19 -14.14 7.84
CA ASP A 436 -15.21 -15.11 8.24
C ASP A 436 -15.32 -16.28 7.25
N GLN A 437 -15.32 -16.00 5.95
CA GLN A 437 -15.47 -17.01 4.90
C GLN A 437 -14.30 -17.99 4.86
N LEU A 438 -13.09 -17.55 5.14
CA LEU A 438 -11.87 -18.36 5.09
C LEU A 438 -11.42 -18.88 6.46
N ASN A 439 -11.96 -18.33 7.56
CA ASN A 439 -11.49 -18.58 8.92
C ASN A 439 -9.98 -18.31 9.06
N LYS A 440 -9.53 -17.15 8.60
CA LYS A 440 -8.12 -16.71 8.59
C LYS A 440 -8.01 -15.28 9.05
N LEU A 441 -7.12 -15.02 10.01
CA LEU A 441 -6.73 -13.70 10.44
C LEU A 441 -5.71 -13.09 9.47
N ASP A 442 -5.61 -11.78 9.49
CA ASP A 442 -4.70 -11.02 8.67
C ASP A 442 -3.24 -11.21 9.08
N SER A 443 -2.38 -10.91 8.14
CA SER A 443 -0.94 -11.15 8.29
C SER A 443 -0.14 -10.05 7.62
N ILE A 444 1.08 -9.85 8.13
CA ILE A 444 2.13 -9.16 7.38
C ILE A 444 3.04 -10.23 6.76
N TRP A 445 3.15 -10.18 5.44
CA TRP A 445 3.97 -11.09 4.65
C TRP A 445 5.27 -10.44 4.23
N ALA A 446 6.38 -11.13 4.39
CA ALA A 446 7.67 -10.74 3.86
C ALA A 446 7.93 -11.46 2.53
N TYR A 447 8.04 -10.71 1.45
CA TYR A 447 8.35 -11.22 0.12
C TYR A 447 9.75 -10.80 -0.32
N LYS A 448 10.51 -11.74 -0.87
CA LYS A 448 11.66 -11.45 -1.72
C LYS A 448 11.25 -11.66 -3.17
N LEU A 449 11.07 -10.56 -3.87
CA LEU A 449 10.61 -10.55 -5.26
C LEU A 449 11.72 -11.01 -6.20
N ASN A 450 11.36 -11.81 -7.19
CA ASN A 450 12.25 -12.18 -8.31
C ASN A 450 11.74 -11.50 -9.59
N ARG A 451 12.39 -10.41 -9.98
CA ARG A 451 11.97 -9.58 -11.12
C ARG A 451 11.91 -10.30 -12.46
N GLN A 452 12.78 -11.29 -12.66
CA GLN A 452 12.88 -12.03 -13.93
C GLN A 452 11.98 -13.26 -13.93
N HIS A 453 11.70 -13.79 -12.75
CA HIS A 453 10.97 -15.04 -12.54
C HIS A 453 10.01 -14.85 -11.35
N PRO A 454 8.89 -14.07 -11.51
CA PRO A 454 7.96 -13.82 -10.42
C PRO A 454 7.39 -15.10 -9.79
N GLU A 455 7.29 -16.18 -10.57
CA GLU A 455 6.91 -17.51 -10.07
C GLU A 455 7.91 -18.12 -9.06
N ARG A 456 9.05 -17.45 -8.84
CA ARG A 456 10.10 -17.83 -7.88
C ARG A 456 10.23 -16.85 -6.73
N ASN A 457 9.24 -16.00 -6.52
CA ASN A 457 9.18 -15.18 -5.32
C ASN A 457 9.28 -16.06 -4.08
N ILE A 458 10.02 -15.60 -3.08
CA ILE A 458 10.10 -16.28 -1.79
C ILE A 458 9.24 -15.52 -0.81
N VAL A 459 8.40 -16.20 -0.07
CA VAL A 459 7.49 -15.62 0.91
C VAL A 459 7.66 -16.27 2.27
N ALA A 460 7.54 -15.47 3.33
CA ALA A 460 7.45 -15.94 4.69
C ALA A 460 6.46 -15.04 5.46
N ARG A 461 5.64 -15.63 6.33
CA ARG A 461 4.77 -14.82 7.19
C ARG A 461 5.62 -14.15 8.27
N PHE A 462 5.64 -12.82 8.24
CA PHE A 462 6.42 -12.01 9.16
C PHE A 462 5.71 -11.84 10.49
N VAL A 463 4.42 -11.48 10.44
CA VAL A 463 3.51 -11.38 11.59
C VAL A 463 2.23 -12.14 11.25
N ALA A 464 1.69 -12.89 12.20
CA ALA A 464 0.33 -13.41 12.19
C ALA A 464 -0.44 -12.66 13.28
N LEU A 465 -1.49 -11.95 12.91
CA LEU A 465 -2.29 -11.21 13.87
C LEU A 465 -3.09 -12.17 14.76
N GLY A 466 -3.37 -11.74 15.97
CA GLY A 466 -4.27 -12.39 16.91
C GLY A 466 -5.69 -11.82 16.80
N LEU A 467 -6.65 -12.47 17.41
CA LEU A 467 -7.98 -11.91 17.60
C LEU A 467 -7.92 -10.69 18.50
N ASP A 468 -8.70 -9.70 18.17
CA ASP A 468 -8.97 -8.58 19.04
C ASP A 468 -9.61 -9.05 20.36
N ARG A 469 -9.07 -8.59 21.48
CA ARG A 469 -9.59 -8.91 22.82
C ARG A 469 -10.71 -7.96 23.25
N VAL A 470 -10.87 -6.87 22.57
CA VAL A 470 -11.77 -5.77 22.94
C VAL A 470 -12.92 -5.63 21.96
N ALA A 471 -13.05 -6.53 20.99
CA ALA A 471 -14.10 -6.47 19.99
C ALA A 471 -15.45 -6.09 20.59
N ALA A 472 -15.89 -4.88 20.29
CA ALA A 472 -17.15 -4.32 20.81
C ALA A 472 -18.32 -4.71 19.89
N VAL A 473 -18.04 -5.04 18.65
CA VAL A 473 -19.02 -5.38 17.61
C VAL A 473 -18.78 -6.81 17.17
N PRO A 474 -19.79 -7.70 17.23
CA PRO A 474 -19.68 -9.06 16.71
C PRO A 474 -19.37 -9.02 15.21
N GLY A 475 -18.33 -9.71 14.77
CA GLY A 475 -17.85 -9.74 13.39
C GLY A 475 -16.65 -8.80 13.12
N GLU A 476 -16.27 -8.01 14.10
CA GLU A 476 -15.05 -7.16 14.06
C GLU A 476 -14.00 -7.69 15.03
N GLU A 477 -13.82 -8.99 15.08
CA GLU A 477 -12.82 -9.62 15.94
C GLU A 477 -11.46 -9.78 15.26
N ASP A 478 -11.34 -9.46 14.00
CA ASP A 478 -10.09 -9.49 13.26
C ASP A 478 -9.35 -8.16 13.39
N ASN A 479 -8.09 -8.26 13.73
CA ASN A 479 -7.19 -7.13 13.69
C ASN A 479 -6.63 -6.99 12.28
N GLU A 480 -6.63 -5.78 11.78
CA GLU A 480 -6.00 -5.42 10.51
C GLU A 480 -4.64 -4.75 10.74
N PRO A 481 -3.56 -5.17 10.04
CA PRO A 481 -2.27 -4.51 10.12
C PRO A 481 -2.19 -3.35 9.14
N THR A 482 -2.33 -2.14 9.63
CA THR A 482 -2.22 -0.90 8.85
C THR A 482 -0.97 -0.10 9.21
N GLY A 483 -0.76 1.04 8.58
CA GLY A 483 0.35 1.93 8.89
C GLY A 483 1.72 1.28 8.75
N LEU A 484 1.86 0.28 7.87
CA LEU A 484 3.09 -0.47 7.70
C LEU A 484 4.18 0.40 7.06
N HIS A 485 5.06 0.94 7.89
CA HIS A 485 6.03 1.95 7.47
C HIS A 485 7.44 1.64 7.95
N MET A 486 8.41 1.62 7.03
CA MET A 486 9.83 1.50 7.34
C MET A 486 10.61 2.70 6.79
N SER A 487 11.22 3.48 7.67
CA SER A 487 11.90 4.73 7.33
C SER A 487 13.05 5.07 8.29
N GLU A 488 14.03 5.83 7.80
CA GLU A 488 15.07 6.47 8.65
C GLU A 488 14.57 7.78 9.30
N GLY A 489 13.36 8.24 8.96
CA GLY A 489 12.81 9.51 9.44
C GLY A 489 13.47 10.76 8.84
N ASP A 490 14.26 10.63 7.78
CA ASP A 490 14.93 11.77 7.12
C ASP A 490 13.89 12.66 6.41
N SER A 491 13.66 13.86 6.93
CA SER A 491 12.67 14.81 6.42
C SER A 491 13.15 15.63 5.21
N SER A 492 14.36 15.40 4.71
CA SER A 492 14.90 16.04 3.50
C SER A 492 14.46 15.34 2.22
N ILE A 493 14.70 15.96 1.06
CA ILE A 493 14.45 15.33 -0.26
C ILE A 493 15.24 14.01 -0.38
N ASP A 494 16.43 13.93 0.19
CA ASP A 494 17.24 12.73 0.20
C ASP A 494 16.61 11.58 1.02
N GLY A 495 15.69 11.90 1.93
CA GLY A 495 14.93 10.92 2.72
C GLY A 495 13.78 10.25 1.97
N LEU A 496 13.39 10.80 0.82
CA LEU A 496 12.32 10.22 0.02
C LEU A 496 12.67 8.81 -0.45
N ILE A 497 11.74 7.89 -0.25
CA ILE A 497 11.84 6.52 -0.78
C ILE A 497 11.90 6.60 -2.32
N GLY A 498 12.91 5.97 -2.90
CA GLY A 498 13.18 6.05 -4.34
C GLY A 498 14.47 6.80 -4.68
N THR A 499 14.87 7.80 -3.89
CA THR A 499 16.12 8.57 -4.12
C THR A 499 17.36 7.72 -3.91
N LYS A 500 17.44 7.06 -2.76
CA LYS A 500 18.58 6.21 -2.36
C LYS A 500 18.10 5.03 -1.54
N THR A 501 18.99 4.07 -1.34
CA THR A 501 18.81 3.03 -0.34
C THR A 501 18.92 3.64 1.05
N PHE A 502 17.93 3.42 1.89
CA PHE A 502 18.04 3.74 3.31
C PHE A 502 18.88 2.68 4.04
N LYS A 503 19.44 3.05 5.18
CA LYS A 503 20.26 2.16 6.01
C LYS A 503 19.36 1.43 6.98
N THR A 504 19.24 0.13 6.79
CA THR A 504 18.37 -0.72 7.60
C THR A 504 18.75 -0.75 9.09
N ASP A 505 20.00 -0.40 9.43
CA ASP A 505 20.47 -0.26 10.83
C ASP A 505 20.04 1.06 11.50
N ARG A 506 19.40 1.97 10.76
CA ARG A 506 18.85 3.24 11.25
C ARG A 506 17.35 3.36 11.05
N ALA A 507 16.81 2.56 10.16
CA ALA A 507 15.38 2.57 9.88
C ALA A 507 14.60 1.96 11.06
N ARG A 508 13.41 2.51 11.28
CA ARG A 508 12.43 1.99 12.22
C ARG A 508 11.26 1.43 11.43
N LEU A 509 10.70 0.33 11.89
CA LEU A 509 9.55 -0.34 11.29
C LEU A 509 8.37 -0.22 12.23
N PHE A 510 7.28 0.36 11.75
CA PHE A 510 6.04 0.53 12.49
C PHE A 510 4.90 -0.19 11.78
N PHE A 511 3.90 -0.58 12.53
CA PHE A 511 2.57 -0.90 12.04
C PHE A 511 1.54 -0.65 13.16
N THR A 512 0.30 -0.43 12.77
CA THR A 512 -0.84 -0.25 13.66
C THR A 512 -1.73 -1.48 13.55
N GLN A 513 -2.31 -1.90 14.64
CA GLN A 513 -3.34 -2.92 14.70
C GLN A 513 -4.67 -2.19 14.69
N GLN A 514 -5.28 -2.07 13.54
CA GLN A 514 -6.59 -1.44 13.35
C GLN A 514 -7.69 -2.41 13.79
N HIS A 515 -8.85 -1.88 14.10
CA HIS A 515 -9.97 -2.58 14.73
C HIS A 515 -9.68 -3.06 16.17
N GLY A 516 -10.59 -2.84 17.06
CA GLY A 516 -10.53 -3.29 18.44
C GLY A 516 -9.52 -2.54 19.32
N GLU A 517 -8.38 -3.12 19.61
CA GLU A 517 -7.40 -2.53 20.54
C GLU A 517 -6.70 -1.28 19.98
N ASN A 518 -6.57 -1.15 18.67
CA ASN A 518 -5.96 0.00 17.99
C ASN A 518 -4.53 0.33 18.50
N ASP A 519 -3.73 -0.70 18.73
CA ASP A 519 -2.39 -0.58 19.26
C ASP A 519 -1.37 -0.28 18.15
N LEU A 520 -0.42 0.62 18.43
CA LEU A 520 0.69 0.95 17.55
C LEU A 520 1.97 0.25 18.03
N PHE A 521 2.63 -0.45 17.13
CA PHE A 521 3.85 -1.21 17.40
C PHE A 521 5.05 -0.70 16.60
N GLU A 522 6.22 -0.74 17.23
CA GLU A 522 7.51 -0.73 16.56
C GLU A 522 8.08 -2.16 16.57
N VAL A 523 8.63 -2.60 15.44
CA VAL A 523 9.21 -3.94 15.31
C VAL A 523 10.72 -3.84 15.18
N PHE A 524 11.44 -4.65 15.93
CA PHE A 524 12.91 -4.69 15.91
C PHE A 524 13.46 -6.11 16.01
N PRO A 525 14.71 -6.35 15.53
CA PRO A 525 15.37 -7.64 15.73
C PRO A 525 15.53 -7.96 17.22
N ARG A 526 15.42 -9.24 17.56
CA ARG A 526 15.81 -9.71 18.89
C ARG A 526 17.33 -9.81 18.97
N ASP A 527 17.88 -9.42 20.12
CA ASP A 527 19.31 -9.54 20.44
C ASP A 527 19.80 -11.00 20.46
#